data_bd35ba431b86211033940f0c1e15150c
#
_entry.id   bd35ba431b86211033940f0c1e15150c
#
_cell.length_a   1.000
_cell.length_b   1.000
_cell.length_c   1.000
_cell.angle_alpha   90.00
_cell.angle_beta   90.00
_cell.angle_gamma   90.00
#
_symmetry.space_group_name_H-M   'P 1'
#
loop_
_entity.id
_entity.type
_entity.pdbx_description
1 polymer ?
#
loop_
_entity_poly.entity_id
_entity_poly.type
_entity_poly.pdbx_seq_one_letter_code
_entity_poly.pdbx_strand_id
1 'polypeptide(L)'
;LELVTEIQTRSTVVKMEFVDDDQMLVDAGGISITGTYSSGKWLLNPQVSLTSGETLGVTAIYPCMGTDITAIPVDIKKQIDCLYGTATATSSLPAARLNMEHALSSLAFNIQGSGTAEKVSFLLPSEGVLNAKTGNLKSGEKKLQELLINRNMNAEGWTKEVPDVFVIPFSDLTELTVTVDGRDYPVKIKQEIAQGTKYIFHLIYTGSSIYPVGVEQVPMDQYTDREQSDIRKNDLSITYFSEHTFQVNAPVIDAIAGTICWGDGTGESYAPAGVHDYAPGNHVMILETVGCADSFTISNIEYMEEINLSDF
;
A
#
# COMPACT_ATOMS: atom_id res chain seq x y z
N LEU A 1 -24.83 9.33 -28.64
CA LEU A 1 -24.23 8.70 -27.48
C LEU A 1 -23.80 9.79 -26.49
N GLU A 2 -24.26 9.69 -25.28
CA GLU A 2 -23.81 10.50 -24.15
C GLU A 2 -22.93 9.62 -23.26
N LEU A 3 -21.81 10.15 -22.75
CA LEU A 3 -21.00 9.48 -21.75
C LEU A 3 -21.24 10.11 -20.39
N VAL A 4 -21.55 9.28 -19.42
CA VAL A 4 -21.62 9.65 -18.00
C VAL A 4 -20.56 8.83 -17.28
N THR A 5 -19.67 9.50 -16.56
CA THR A 5 -18.59 8.87 -15.82
C THR A 5 -18.73 9.14 -14.33
N GLU A 6 -18.44 8.14 -13.52
CA GLU A 6 -18.35 8.27 -12.07
C GLU A 6 -16.96 7.82 -11.62
N ILE A 7 -16.31 8.63 -10.80
CA ILE A 7 -15.07 8.29 -10.08
C ILE A 7 -15.39 8.43 -8.60
N GLN A 8 -15.18 7.36 -7.84
CA GLN A 8 -15.47 7.33 -6.41
C GLN A 8 -14.17 7.43 -5.60
N THR A 9 -13.48 8.55 -5.66
CA THR A 9 -12.24 8.75 -4.89
C THR A 9 -12.19 10.09 -4.17
N ARG A 10 -11.38 10.15 -3.11
CA ARG A 10 -11.13 11.35 -2.31
C ARG A 10 -9.65 11.41 -1.88
N SER A 11 -8.72 11.47 -2.83
CA SER A 11 -7.27 11.57 -2.58
C SER A 11 -6.65 12.70 -3.37
N THR A 12 -5.52 13.24 -2.91
CA THR A 12 -4.80 14.36 -3.56
C THR A 12 -3.98 13.94 -4.78
N VAL A 13 -3.63 12.65 -4.90
CA VAL A 13 -2.82 12.11 -6.00
C VAL A 13 -3.67 11.29 -6.98
N VAL A 14 -4.67 10.59 -6.47
CA VAL A 14 -5.59 9.78 -7.25
C VAL A 14 -6.62 10.69 -7.94
N LYS A 15 -6.92 10.44 -9.22
CA LYS A 15 -7.91 11.21 -9.98
C LYS A 15 -9.28 11.10 -9.33
N MET A 16 -9.85 12.23 -8.90
CA MET A 16 -11.11 12.29 -8.14
C MET A 16 -12.28 12.72 -8.97
N GLU A 17 -12.04 13.63 -9.90
CA GLU A 17 -13.06 14.20 -10.78
C GLU A 17 -12.46 14.58 -12.12
N PHE A 18 -13.27 14.62 -13.13
CA PHE A 18 -12.87 15.14 -14.42
C PHE A 18 -13.02 16.66 -14.44
N VAL A 19 -12.04 17.32 -15.04
CA VAL A 19 -12.01 18.78 -15.21
C VAL A 19 -12.02 19.13 -16.69
N ASP A 20 -12.37 20.38 -17.02
CA ASP A 20 -12.39 20.85 -18.41
C ASP A 20 -11.03 20.58 -19.07
N ASP A 21 -11.07 20.16 -20.33
CA ASP A 21 -9.94 19.74 -21.16
C ASP A 21 -9.35 18.35 -20.84
N ASP A 22 -9.85 17.61 -19.84
CA ASP A 22 -9.52 16.19 -19.71
C ASP A 22 -9.91 15.42 -20.98
N GLN A 23 -9.06 14.51 -21.40
CA GLN A 23 -9.27 13.69 -22.59
C GLN A 23 -9.23 12.20 -22.29
N MET A 24 -10.17 11.45 -22.86
CA MET A 24 -10.17 10.00 -22.83
C MET A 24 -10.19 9.41 -24.24
N LEU A 25 -9.61 8.25 -24.39
CA LEU A 25 -9.83 7.39 -25.55
C LEU A 25 -11.10 6.58 -25.33
N VAL A 26 -11.99 6.56 -26.29
CA VAL A 26 -13.26 5.82 -26.25
C VAL A 26 -13.34 4.88 -27.45
N ASP A 27 -13.61 3.61 -27.21
CA ASP A 27 -14.03 2.66 -28.24
C ASP A 27 -15.56 2.53 -28.17
N ALA A 28 -16.23 2.87 -29.22
CA ALA A 28 -17.67 2.73 -29.33
C ALA A 28 -17.99 1.79 -30.51
N GLY A 29 -18.23 0.50 -30.20
CA GLY A 29 -18.53 -0.52 -31.21
C GLY A 29 -17.38 -0.80 -32.16
N GLY A 30 -16.12 -0.63 -31.73
CA GLY A 30 -14.91 -0.82 -32.55
C GLY A 30 -14.42 0.45 -33.25
N ILE A 31 -15.04 1.59 -33.00
CA ILE A 31 -14.61 2.88 -33.52
C ILE A 31 -13.92 3.65 -32.41
N SER A 32 -12.61 3.96 -32.61
CA SER A 32 -11.83 4.78 -31.67
C SER A 32 -12.17 6.25 -31.81
N ILE A 33 -12.48 6.89 -30.68
CA ILE A 33 -12.98 8.27 -30.58
C ILE A 33 -12.23 8.97 -29.46
N THR A 34 -12.04 10.27 -29.58
CA THR A 34 -11.58 11.10 -28.45
C THR A 34 -12.79 11.75 -27.78
N GLY A 35 -12.91 11.55 -26.48
CA GLY A 35 -13.81 12.30 -25.62
C GLY A 35 -13.05 13.43 -24.93
N THR A 36 -13.58 14.67 -24.97
CA THR A 36 -13.03 15.79 -24.21
C THR A 36 -14.07 16.24 -23.19
N TYR A 37 -13.67 16.39 -21.93
CA TYR A 37 -14.55 16.88 -20.87
C TYR A 37 -14.68 18.40 -20.95
N SER A 38 -15.90 18.91 -20.91
CA SER A 38 -16.19 20.34 -20.93
C SER A 38 -17.50 20.63 -20.28
N SER A 39 -17.53 21.54 -19.33
CA SER A 39 -18.73 22.01 -18.63
C SER A 39 -19.61 20.88 -18.09
N GLY A 40 -19.01 19.88 -17.48
CA GLY A 40 -19.71 18.75 -16.87
C GLY A 40 -20.13 17.64 -17.84
N LYS A 41 -19.65 17.65 -19.09
CA LYS A 41 -20.02 16.68 -20.14
C LYS A 41 -18.84 16.24 -20.98
N TRP A 42 -18.93 15.01 -21.49
CA TRP A 42 -18.00 14.49 -22.47
C TRP A 42 -18.43 14.81 -23.88
N LEU A 43 -17.63 15.55 -24.61
CA LEU A 43 -17.82 15.86 -26.02
C LEU A 43 -17.04 14.82 -26.85
N LEU A 44 -17.78 14.01 -27.61
CA LEU A 44 -17.18 12.97 -28.46
C LEU A 44 -16.87 13.53 -29.86
N ASN A 45 -15.67 13.24 -30.35
CA ASN A 45 -15.27 13.62 -31.72
C ASN A 45 -14.59 12.40 -32.43
N PRO A 46 -15.23 11.84 -33.47
CA PRO A 46 -16.55 12.19 -34.03
C PRO A 46 -17.73 11.85 -33.10
N GLN A 47 -18.86 12.48 -33.31
CA GLN A 47 -20.09 12.10 -32.61
C GLN A 47 -20.59 10.72 -33.07
N VAL A 48 -21.14 9.96 -32.12
CA VAL A 48 -21.70 8.63 -32.37
C VAL A 48 -23.21 8.66 -32.32
N SER A 49 -23.84 8.23 -33.38
CA SER A 49 -25.29 8.09 -33.49
C SER A 49 -25.69 6.64 -33.37
N LEU A 50 -26.76 6.35 -32.64
CA LEU A 50 -27.33 5.03 -32.49
C LEU A 50 -28.54 4.87 -33.40
N THR A 51 -28.59 3.79 -34.15
CA THR A 51 -29.75 3.45 -34.98
C THR A 51 -30.83 2.73 -34.15
N SER A 52 -32.08 2.74 -34.61
CA SER A 52 -33.20 2.12 -33.89
C SER A 52 -32.94 0.61 -33.70
N GLY A 53 -33.04 0.15 -32.43
CA GLY A 53 -32.80 -1.25 -32.04
C GLY A 53 -31.33 -1.58 -31.81
N GLU A 54 -30.41 -0.67 -32.03
CA GLU A 54 -28.98 -0.90 -31.83
C GLU A 54 -28.59 -0.93 -30.33
N THR A 55 -27.66 -1.84 -30.01
CA THR A 55 -26.93 -1.90 -28.72
C THR A 55 -25.46 -1.73 -28.99
N LEU A 56 -24.82 -0.77 -28.33
CA LEU A 56 -23.43 -0.40 -28.54
C LEU A 56 -22.62 -0.66 -27.27
N GLY A 57 -21.57 -1.47 -27.37
CA GLY A 57 -20.55 -1.61 -26.32
C GLY A 57 -19.62 -0.39 -26.35
N VAL A 58 -19.37 0.18 -25.19
CA VAL A 58 -18.50 1.35 -24.99
C VAL A 58 -17.41 0.98 -24.00
N THR A 59 -16.17 1.27 -24.35
CA THR A 59 -15.02 1.17 -23.46
C THR A 59 -14.28 2.50 -23.48
N ALA A 60 -13.88 3.00 -22.31
CA ALA A 60 -13.12 4.24 -22.22
C ALA A 60 -11.87 4.08 -21.35
N ILE A 61 -10.85 4.87 -21.64
CA ILE A 61 -9.63 4.98 -20.84
C ILE A 61 -9.19 6.43 -20.70
N TYR A 62 -8.82 6.79 -19.48
CA TYR A 62 -8.25 8.08 -19.13
C TYR A 62 -6.85 7.89 -18.51
N PRO A 63 -5.86 8.75 -18.81
CA PRO A 63 -5.94 9.78 -19.85
C PRO A 63 -5.96 9.17 -21.25
N CYS A 64 -6.24 9.99 -22.25
CA CYS A 64 -6.21 9.56 -23.66
C CYS A 64 -4.79 9.13 -24.04
N MET A 65 -4.55 7.83 -24.12
CA MET A 65 -3.26 7.22 -24.43
C MET A 65 -3.43 6.15 -25.51
N GLY A 66 -2.48 6.10 -26.44
CA GLY A 66 -2.51 5.09 -27.51
C GLY A 66 -3.69 5.27 -28.49
N THR A 67 -3.94 4.27 -29.28
CA THR A 67 -5.02 4.22 -30.30
C THR A 67 -5.76 2.89 -30.27
N ASP A 68 -5.20 1.86 -29.66
CA ASP A 68 -5.77 0.51 -29.53
C ASP A 68 -6.21 0.29 -28.08
N ILE A 69 -7.51 0.29 -27.83
CA ILE A 69 -8.11 0.10 -26.51
C ILE A 69 -7.78 -1.25 -25.87
N THR A 70 -7.30 -2.22 -26.65
CA THR A 70 -6.91 -3.55 -26.16
C THR A 70 -5.42 -3.66 -25.82
N ALA A 71 -4.62 -2.64 -26.18
CA ALA A 71 -3.18 -2.63 -26.02
C ALA A 71 -2.65 -1.23 -25.67
N ILE A 72 -3.17 -0.65 -24.58
CA ILE A 72 -2.80 0.70 -24.13
C ILE A 72 -1.45 0.63 -23.41
N PRO A 73 -0.43 1.39 -23.85
CA PRO A 73 0.83 1.48 -23.13
C PRO A 73 0.66 2.28 -21.84
N VAL A 74 1.09 1.71 -20.73
CA VAL A 74 1.09 2.35 -19.40
C VAL A 74 2.55 2.56 -18.98
N ASP A 75 2.90 3.79 -18.62
CA ASP A 75 4.21 4.18 -18.10
C ASP A 75 4.02 5.05 -16.86
N ILE A 76 4.45 4.52 -15.71
CA ILE A 76 4.30 5.20 -14.40
C ILE A 76 5.28 6.35 -14.18
N LYS A 77 6.27 6.58 -15.05
CA LYS A 77 7.23 7.70 -14.89
C LYS A 77 6.55 9.06 -14.81
N LYS A 78 5.38 9.20 -15.42
CA LYS A 78 4.59 10.44 -15.40
C LYS A 78 3.75 10.60 -14.13
N GLN A 79 3.62 9.55 -13.32
CA GLN A 79 2.80 9.55 -12.10
C GLN A 79 1.38 10.10 -12.35
N ILE A 80 0.76 9.67 -13.45
CA ILE A 80 -0.62 10.01 -13.82
C ILE A 80 -1.48 8.76 -13.60
N ASP A 81 -2.59 8.96 -12.93
CA ASP A 81 -3.58 7.90 -12.71
C ASP A 81 -4.18 7.42 -14.04
N CYS A 82 -4.39 6.13 -14.14
CA CYS A 82 -4.92 5.48 -15.32
C CYS A 82 -6.27 4.83 -14.97
N LEU A 83 -7.35 5.37 -15.53
CA LEU A 83 -8.73 4.91 -15.30
C LEU A 83 -9.29 4.26 -16.54
N TYR A 84 -10.03 3.16 -16.39
CA TYR A 84 -10.74 2.50 -17.47
C TYR A 84 -12.16 2.12 -17.04
N GLY A 85 -13.05 1.97 -18.01
CA GLY A 85 -14.43 1.55 -17.72
C GLY A 85 -15.11 1.03 -18.95
N THR A 86 -16.12 0.18 -18.75
CA THR A 86 -16.95 -0.38 -19.82
C THR A 86 -18.43 -0.19 -19.52
N ALA A 87 -19.21 0.04 -20.56
CA ALA A 87 -20.64 0.18 -20.45
C ALA A 87 -21.35 -0.24 -21.76
N THR A 88 -22.66 -0.22 -21.76
CA THR A 88 -23.49 -0.36 -22.97
C THR A 88 -24.45 0.80 -23.10
N ALA A 89 -24.71 1.21 -24.33
CA ALA A 89 -25.78 2.12 -24.66
C ALA A 89 -26.74 1.48 -25.66
N THR A 90 -28.00 1.86 -25.62
CA THR A 90 -29.00 1.39 -26.57
C THR A 90 -29.68 2.60 -27.21
N SER A 91 -30.33 2.39 -28.35
CA SER A 91 -31.10 3.47 -29.03
C SER A 91 -32.22 4.04 -28.16
N SER A 92 -32.76 3.27 -27.22
CA SER A 92 -33.77 3.72 -26.24
C SER A 92 -33.17 4.38 -25.00
N LEU A 93 -31.90 4.06 -24.67
CA LEU A 93 -31.13 4.64 -23.57
C LEU A 93 -29.74 5.02 -24.10
N PRO A 94 -29.59 6.15 -24.79
CA PRO A 94 -28.36 6.51 -25.51
C PRO A 94 -27.22 7.01 -24.61
N ALA A 95 -27.35 6.92 -23.31
CA ALA A 95 -26.31 7.27 -22.33
C ALA A 95 -25.58 6.02 -21.84
N ALA A 96 -24.28 5.92 -22.11
CA ALA A 96 -23.39 4.92 -21.51
C ALA A 96 -22.87 5.42 -20.16
N ARG A 97 -23.21 4.73 -19.07
CA ARG A 97 -22.71 5.03 -17.73
C ARG A 97 -21.47 4.20 -17.47
N LEU A 98 -20.31 4.85 -17.44
CA LEU A 98 -19.01 4.23 -17.20
C LEU A 98 -18.66 4.35 -15.72
N ASN A 99 -18.56 3.22 -15.04
CA ASN A 99 -17.88 3.15 -13.75
C ASN A 99 -16.38 3.04 -14.04
N MET A 100 -15.62 4.07 -13.65
CA MET A 100 -14.19 4.14 -13.95
C MET A 100 -13.39 3.49 -12.82
N GLU A 101 -12.61 2.48 -13.17
CA GLU A 101 -11.76 1.72 -12.26
C GLU A 101 -10.30 2.13 -12.43
N HIS A 102 -9.52 2.08 -11.34
CA HIS A 102 -8.10 2.36 -11.36
C HIS A 102 -7.32 1.17 -11.91
N ALA A 103 -6.52 1.40 -12.95
CA ALA A 103 -5.65 0.38 -13.51
C ALA A 103 -4.33 0.23 -12.75
N LEU A 104 -3.91 1.26 -12.05
CA LEU A 104 -2.70 1.28 -11.23
C LEU A 104 -3.01 0.98 -9.75
N SER A 105 -1.95 0.87 -8.97
CA SER A 105 -1.99 0.83 -7.51
C SER A 105 -1.14 1.98 -6.98
N SER A 106 -1.23 2.29 -5.69
CA SER A 106 -0.43 3.34 -5.05
C SER A 106 0.31 2.77 -3.85
N LEU A 107 1.58 3.16 -3.67
CA LEU A 107 2.38 2.86 -2.49
C LEU A 107 2.67 4.13 -1.71
N ALA A 108 2.48 4.09 -0.41
CA ALA A 108 2.81 5.15 0.53
C ALA A 108 3.59 4.56 1.71
N PHE A 109 4.45 5.36 2.34
CA PHE A 109 5.33 4.90 3.41
C PHE A 109 5.28 5.86 4.60
N ASN A 110 4.75 5.37 5.71
CA ASN A 110 4.75 6.07 6.99
C ASN A 110 5.90 5.53 7.83
N ILE A 111 6.94 6.35 8.07
CA ILE A 111 8.15 5.94 8.77
C ILE A 111 8.25 6.71 10.07
N GLN A 112 8.19 6.01 11.20
CA GLN A 112 8.41 6.55 12.53
C GLN A 112 9.88 6.46 12.91
N GLY A 113 10.37 7.41 13.70
CA GLY A 113 11.75 7.39 14.20
C GLY A 113 12.33 8.78 14.38
N SER A 114 13.66 8.87 14.32
CA SER A 114 14.42 10.12 14.38
C SER A 114 15.35 10.23 13.18
N GLY A 115 15.61 11.46 12.73
CA GLY A 115 16.42 11.74 11.54
C GLY A 115 15.56 12.05 10.32
N THR A 116 16.18 12.09 9.15
CA THR A 116 15.52 12.45 7.89
C THR A 116 15.35 11.22 7.00
N ALA A 117 14.12 10.84 6.72
CA ALA A 117 13.81 9.88 5.66
C ALA A 117 13.93 10.59 4.30
N GLU A 118 14.89 10.19 3.48
CA GLU A 118 15.19 10.83 2.20
C GLU A 118 14.41 10.22 1.06
N LYS A 119 14.44 8.90 0.95
CA LYS A 119 13.74 8.15 -0.10
C LYS A 119 13.44 6.71 0.28
N VAL A 120 12.50 6.11 -0.44
CA VAL A 120 12.28 4.67 -0.50
C VAL A 120 12.53 4.18 -1.91
N SER A 121 13.33 3.15 -2.06
CA SER A 121 13.66 2.52 -3.34
C SER A 121 13.14 1.09 -3.37
N PHE A 122 12.60 0.66 -4.50
CA PHE A 122 12.02 -0.68 -4.68
C PHE A 122 12.12 -1.12 -6.15
N LEU A 123 12.08 -2.43 -6.37
CA LEU A 123 12.22 -3.03 -7.71
C LEU A 123 10.85 -3.48 -8.22
N LEU A 124 10.21 -2.66 -9.06
CA LEU A 124 8.88 -2.92 -9.62
C LEU A 124 8.83 -2.63 -11.13
N PRO A 125 7.81 -3.18 -11.84
CA PRO A 125 7.57 -2.81 -13.23
C PRO A 125 7.27 -1.31 -13.37
N SER A 126 7.92 -0.63 -14.32
CA SER A 126 7.68 0.78 -14.63
C SER A 126 6.79 0.98 -15.85
N GLU A 127 6.63 -0.05 -16.66
CA GLU A 127 5.88 -0.04 -17.91
C GLU A 127 5.00 -1.29 -17.99
N GLY A 128 3.89 -1.19 -18.69
CA GLY A 128 2.97 -2.29 -18.92
C GLY A 128 2.04 -2.05 -20.10
N VAL A 129 1.14 -2.99 -20.36
CA VAL A 129 0.13 -2.91 -21.42
C VAL A 129 -1.22 -3.26 -20.83
N LEU A 130 -2.14 -2.29 -20.84
CA LEU A 130 -3.51 -2.45 -20.37
C LEU A 130 -4.45 -2.81 -21.52
N ASN A 131 -5.25 -3.84 -21.33
CA ASN A 131 -6.46 -4.09 -22.12
C ASN A 131 -7.64 -3.47 -21.38
N ALA A 132 -8.10 -2.30 -21.81
CA ALA A 132 -9.16 -1.57 -21.13
C ALA A 132 -10.56 -2.24 -21.25
N LYS A 133 -10.75 -3.19 -22.19
CA LYS A 133 -11.99 -3.97 -22.28
C LYS A 133 -12.12 -5.00 -21.17
N THR A 134 -11.00 -5.49 -20.64
CA THR A 134 -10.98 -6.53 -19.62
C THR A 134 -10.39 -6.07 -18.29
N GLY A 135 -9.77 -4.88 -18.26
CA GLY A 135 -9.03 -4.37 -17.11
C GLY A 135 -7.68 -5.07 -16.86
N ASN A 136 -7.29 -6.00 -17.71
CA ASN A 136 -6.05 -6.75 -17.52
C ASN A 136 -4.83 -5.91 -17.88
N LEU A 137 -4.02 -5.59 -16.87
CA LEU A 137 -2.74 -4.88 -17.01
C LEU A 137 -1.58 -5.88 -16.94
N LYS A 138 -0.97 -6.15 -18.10
CA LYS A 138 0.23 -6.98 -18.17
C LYS A 138 1.45 -6.14 -17.86
N SER A 139 2.15 -6.47 -16.79
CA SER A 139 3.38 -5.78 -16.36
C SER A 139 4.57 -6.11 -17.27
N GLY A 140 5.45 -5.11 -17.45
CA GLY A 140 6.73 -5.24 -18.11
C GLY A 140 7.86 -5.71 -17.17
N GLU A 141 9.10 -5.36 -17.53
CA GLU A 141 10.27 -5.68 -16.72
C GLU A 141 10.35 -4.83 -15.45
N LYS A 142 10.88 -5.42 -14.37
CA LYS A 142 11.16 -4.71 -13.13
C LYS A 142 12.32 -3.74 -13.32
N LYS A 143 12.15 -2.52 -12.82
CA LYS A 143 13.19 -1.49 -12.79
C LYS A 143 13.21 -0.86 -11.40
N LEU A 144 14.35 -0.32 -11.02
CA LEU A 144 14.47 0.44 -9.77
C LEU A 144 13.57 1.67 -9.85
N GLN A 145 12.68 1.79 -8.87
CA GLN A 145 11.83 2.95 -8.65
C GLN A 145 12.25 3.63 -7.35
N GLU A 146 12.11 4.94 -7.30
CA GLU A 146 12.42 5.72 -6.10
C GLU A 146 11.28 6.70 -5.81
N LEU A 147 10.84 6.69 -4.55
CA LEU A 147 9.96 7.73 -4.01
C LEU A 147 10.78 8.65 -3.12
N LEU A 148 10.90 9.90 -3.52
CA LEU A 148 11.56 10.93 -2.72
C LEU A 148 10.63 11.38 -1.60
N ILE A 149 11.14 11.34 -0.38
CA ILE A 149 10.40 11.69 0.83
C ILE A 149 10.91 13.02 1.40
N ASN A 150 12.20 13.12 1.70
CA ASN A 150 12.88 14.32 2.23
C ASN A 150 12.14 14.95 3.43
N ARG A 151 11.76 14.13 4.41
CA ARG A 151 11.04 14.55 5.61
C ARG A 151 11.76 14.12 6.87
N ASN A 152 11.73 15.00 7.87
CA ASN A 152 12.11 14.63 9.22
C ASN A 152 11.07 13.69 9.79
N MET A 153 11.52 12.55 10.27
CA MET A 153 10.70 11.59 10.99
C MET A 153 10.40 12.10 12.40
N ASN A 154 9.34 11.59 13.01
CA ASN A 154 9.03 11.78 14.42
C ASN A 154 8.60 10.44 15.04
N ALA A 155 8.51 10.38 16.35
CA ALA A 155 8.17 9.15 17.07
C ALA A 155 6.72 8.68 16.80
N GLU A 156 5.85 9.59 16.36
CA GLU A 156 4.43 9.30 16.08
C GLU A 156 4.17 9.05 14.59
N GLY A 157 5.21 9.17 13.73
CA GLY A 157 5.09 9.10 12.29
C GLY A 157 4.51 10.37 11.67
N TRP A 158 3.92 10.26 10.49
CA TRP A 158 3.33 11.40 9.78
C TRP A 158 1.81 11.44 9.99
N THR A 159 1.32 12.57 10.50
CA THR A 159 -0.12 12.80 10.76
C THR A 159 -0.85 13.37 9.55
N LYS A 160 -0.13 13.80 8.50
CA LYS A 160 -0.70 14.41 7.28
C LYS A 160 0.06 13.95 6.05
N GLU A 161 -0.67 13.81 4.94
CA GLU A 161 -0.17 13.59 3.58
C GLU A 161 1.09 12.71 3.51
N VAL A 162 0.88 11.42 3.65
CA VAL A 162 1.96 10.44 3.41
C VAL A 162 2.28 10.48 1.92
N PRO A 163 3.54 10.76 1.52
CA PRO A 163 3.93 10.72 0.12
C PRO A 163 3.58 9.38 -0.51
N ASP A 164 3.02 9.41 -1.70
CA ASP A 164 2.69 8.19 -2.43
C ASP A 164 3.17 8.22 -3.88
N VAL A 165 3.18 7.06 -4.50
CA VAL A 165 3.65 6.84 -5.87
C VAL A 165 2.76 5.80 -6.54
N PHE A 166 2.35 6.07 -7.79
CA PHE A 166 1.69 5.07 -8.61
C PHE A 166 2.66 3.97 -9.04
N VAL A 167 2.18 2.74 -8.99
CA VAL A 167 2.91 1.55 -9.42
C VAL A 167 2.02 0.66 -10.26
N ILE A 168 2.64 -0.13 -11.14
CA ILE A 168 1.95 -1.20 -11.85
C ILE A 168 1.69 -2.35 -10.87
N PRO A 169 0.47 -2.91 -10.82
CA PRO A 169 0.15 -4.08 -10.01
C PRO A 169 1.15 -5.22 -10.20
N PHE A 170 1.49 -5.89 -9.12
CA PHE A 170 2.60 -6.81 -9.11
C PHE A 170 2.47 -7.85 -7.98
N SER A 171 2.73 -9.12 -8.28
CA SER A 171 2.44 -10.25 -7.38
C SER A 171 3.40 -10.41 -6.19
N ASP A 172 4.57 -9.76 -6.21
CA ASP A 172 5.62 -10.15 -5.27
C ASP A 172 6.61 -8.99 -4.99
N LEU A 173 6.24 -8.09 -4.11
CA LEU A 173 7.14 -7.09 -3.52
C LEU A 173 7.79 -7.71 -2.27
N THR A 174 9.08 -8.06 -2.38
CA THR A 174 9.82 -8.79 -1.33
C THR A 174 10.79 -7.96 -0.53
N GLU A 175 11.24 -6.84 -1.10
CA GLU A 175 12.22 -5.96 -0.46
C GLU A 175 12.04 -4.52 -0.91
N LEU A 176 12.30 -3.60 -0.01
CA LEU A 176 12.50 -2.18 -0.31
C LEU A 176 13.72 -1.67 0.46
N THR A 177 14.26 -0.55 0.05
CA THR A 177 15.37 0.12 0.74
C THR A 177 14.92 1.51 1.15
N VAL A 178 15.07 1.85 2.42
CA VAL A 178 14.82 3.20 2.94
C VAL A 178 16.14 3.89 3.20
N THR A 179 16.32 5.08 2.67
CA THR A 179 17.49 5.91 2.94
C THR A 179 17.17 6.90 4.05
N VAL A 180 17.93 6.85 5.14
CA VAL A 180 17.82 7.73 6.31
C VAL A 180 19.18 8.34 6.60
N ASP A 181 19.26 9.68 6.65
CA ASP A 181 20.49 10.46 6.92
C ASP A 181 21.69 9.95 6.10
N GLY A 182 21.48 9.71 4.78
CA GLY A 182 22.47 9.26 3.81
C GLY A 182 22.86 7.78 3.92
N ARG A 183 22.16 6.97 4.72
CA ARG A 183 22.41 5.53 4.85
C ARG A 183 21.22 4.71 4.37
N ASP A 184 21.51 3.62 3.68
CA ASP A 184 20.52 2.70 3.14
C ASP A 184 20.23 1.56 4.13
N TYR A 185 18.94 1.30 4.35
CA TYR A 185 18.43 0.24 5.22
C TYR A 185 17.51 -0.66 4.40
N PRO A 186 17.92 -1.92 4.12
CA PRO A 186 17.05 -2.89 3.47
C PRO A 186 15.94 -3.33 4.42
N VAL A 187 14.72 -3.40 3.89
CA VAL A 187 13.53 -3.83 4.62
C VAL A 187 12.91 -5.00 3.87
N LYS A 188 12.87 -6.16 4.48
CA LYS A 188 12.17 -7.32 3.92
C LYS A 188 10.69 -7.19 4.13
N ILE A 189 9.93 -7.40 3.08
CA ILE A 189 8.47 -7.42 3.11
C ILE A 189 7.98 -8.56 2.25
N LYS A 190 6.70 -8.92 2.36
CA LYS A 190 6.06 -9.85 1.46
C LYS A 190 4.66 -9.33 1.17
N GLN A 191 4.49 -8.65 0.04
CA GLN A 191 3.24 -8.01 -0.30
C GLN A 191 2.91 -8.19 -1.79
N GLU A 192 1.71 -8.68 -2.06
CA GLU A 192 1.10 -8.58 -3.37
C GLU A 192 0.52 -7.18 -3.56
N ILE A 193 0.80 -6.57 -4.69
CA ILE A 193 0.29 -5.25 -5.07
C ILE A 193 -0.85 -5.44 -6.06
N ALA A 194 -2.08 -5.50 -5.55
CA ALA A 194 -3.29 -5.70 -6.33
C ALA A 194 -3.73 -4.38 -6.99
N GLN A 195 -4.33 -4.48 -8.17
CA GLN A 195 -4.87 -3.37 -8.95
C GLN A 195 -5.92 -2.57 -8.16
N GLY A 196 -5.94 -1.25 -8.33
CA GLY A 196 -6.94 -0.37 -7.72
C GLY A 196 -6.83 -0.24 -6.20
N THR A 197 -5.67 -0.62 -5.62
CA THR A 197 -5.47 -0.62 -4.18
C THR A 197 -4.31 0.30 -3.80
N LYS A 198 -4.51 1.12 -2.78
CA LYS A 198 -3.46 1.88 -2.11
C LYS A 198 -2.92 1.08 -0.94
N TYR A 199 -1.61 0.96 -0.86
CA TYR A 199 -0.87 0.32 0.22
C TYR A 199 -0.11 1.36 1.01
N ILE A 200 -0.34 1.43 2.32
CA ILE A 200 0.40 2.29 3.23
C ILE A 200 1.25 1.40 4.12
N PHE A 201 2.55 1.41 3.87
CA PHE A 201 3.52 0.67 4.66
C PHE A 201 3.87 1.46 5.92
N HIS A 202 3.67 0.87 7.08
CA HIS A 202 4.08 1.42 8.36
C HIS A 202 5.44 0.83 8.73
N LEU A 203 6.44 1.69 8.91
CA LEU A 203 7.81 1.31 9.19
C LEU A 203 8.31 2.03 10.45
N ILE A 204 9.17 1.38 11.22
CA ILE A 204 9.85 2.00 12.37
C ILE A 204 11.36 1.96 12.17
N TYR A 205 11.99 3.11 12.29
CA TYR A 205 13.44 3.26 12.34
C TYR A 205 13.92 3.35 13.79
N THR A 206 14.81 2.44 14.20
CA THR A 206 15.34 2.35 15.57
C THR A 206 16.71 3.00 15.75
N GLY A 207 17.20 3.73 14.74
CA GLY A 207 18.57 4.29 14.74
C GLY A 207 19.61 3.36 14.09
N SER A 208 19.34 2.07 13.99
CA SER A 208 20.25 1.09 13.38
C SER A 208 19.61 0.19 12.33
N SER A 209 18.30 0.06 12.34
CA SER A 209 17.53 -0.82 11.45
C SER A 209 16.15 -0.24 11.20
N ILE A 210 15.47 -0.73 10.16
CA ILE A 210 14.08 -0.39 9.85
C ILE A 210 13.26 -1.66 9.81
N TYR A 211 12.10 -1.65 10.47
CA TYR A 211 11.20 -2.79 10.59
C TYR A 211 9.82 -2.45 10.03
N PRO A 212 9.21 -3.35 9.22
CA PRO A 212 7.81 -3.23 8.86
C PRO A 212 6.93 -3.63 10.05
N VAL A 213 5.94 -2.80 10.37
CA VAL A 213 4.97 -3.06 11.46
C VAL A 213 3.58 -3.33 10.95
N GLY A 214 3.31 -3.09 9.69
CA GLY A 214 2.04 -3.38 9.07
C GLY A 214 1.90 -2.74 7.71
N VAL A 215 0.87 -3.17 6.99
CA VAL A 215 0.47 -2.61 5.70
C VAL A 215 -1.03 -2.39 5.72
N GLU A 216 -1.44 -1.13 5.61
CA GLU A 216 -2.84 -0.80 5.40
C GLU A 216 -3.16 -0.91 3.91
N GLN A 217 -4.28 -1.58 3.58
CA GLN A 217 -4.77 -1.74 2.23
C GLN A 217 -6.12 -1.05 2.10
N VAL A 218 -6.22 -0.09 1.20
CA VAL A 218 -7.45 0.67 0.97
C VAL A 218 -7.75 0.68 -0.53
N PRO A 219 -8.96 0.29 -0.95
CA PRO A 219 -9.37 0.48 -2.34
C PRO A 219 -9.21 1.95 -2.75
N MET A 220 -8.62 2.22 -3.93
CA MET A 220 -8.35 3.59 -4.37
C MET A 220 -9.62 4.41 -4.56
N ASP A 221 -10.73 3.77 -4.94
CA ASP A 221 -12.06 4.38 -5.08
C ASP A 221 -12.70 4.76 -3.73
N GLN A 222 -12.21 4.21 -2.61
CA GLN A 222 -12.71 4.47 -1.25
C GLN A 222 -11.69 5.23 -0.38
N TYR A 223 -10.50 5.50 -0.93
CA TYR A 223 -9.47 6.18 -0.15
C TYR A 223 -9.89 7.61 0.17
N THR A 224 -9.85 7.92 1.45
CA THR A 224 -9.93 9.30 1.98
C THR A 224 -8.64 9.56 2.74
N ASP A 225 -8.03 10.74 2.57
CA ASP A 225 -6.90 11.14 3.41
C ASP A 225 -7.33 11.04 4.87
N ARG A 226 -6.76 10.07 5.59
CA ARG A 226 -7.04 9.83 7.00
C ARG A 226 -5.91 10.38 7.84
N GLU A 227 -6.25 10.80 9.05
CA GLU A 227 -5.25 10.89 10.10
C GLU A 227 -4.62 9.50 10.29
N GLN A 228 -3.32 9.49 10.56
CA GLN A 228 -2.55 8.27 10.74
C GLN A 228 -3.24 7.31 11.71
N SER A 229 -3.39 6.05 11.32
CA SER A 229 -3.72 4.99 12.26
C SER A 229 -2.52 4.70 13.17
N ASP A 230 -2.77 4.46 14.44
CA ASP A 230 -1.72 4.01 15.36
C ASP A 230 -1.04 2.76 14.81
N ILE A 231 0.30 2.74 14.89
CA ILE A 231 1.07 1.55 14.57
C ILE A 231 0.71 0.51 15.61
N ARG A 232 0.25 -0.65 15.14
CA ARG A 232 -0.01 -1.78 16.03
C ARG A 232 1.30 -2.24 16.63
N LYS A 233 1.32 -2.34 17.93
CA LYS A 233 2.31 -3.09 18.67
C LYS A 233 1.76 -4.51 18.84
N ASN A 234 2.62 -5.49 18.68
CA ASN A 234 2.28 -6.87 18.95
C ASN A 234 2.84 -7.21 20.32
N ASP A 235 2.03 -7.83 21.16
CA ASP A 235 2.41 -8.18 22.52
C ASP A 235 2.53 -9.70 22.66
N LEU A 236 3.61 -10.11 23.27
CA LEU A 236 3.88 -11.47 23.69
C LEU A 236 4.00 -11.49 25.20
N SER A 237 3.33 -12.40 25.89
CA SER A 237 3.57 -12.58 27.31
C SER A 237 3.96 -14.01 27.66
N ILE A 238 4.89 -14.16 28.62
CA ILE A 238 5.33 -15.44 29.15
C ILE A 238 5.21 -15.39 30.67
N THR A 239 4.50 -16.37 31.21
CA THR A 239 4.36 -16.55 32.67
C THR A 239 5.39 -17.55 33.15
N TYR A 240 6.15 -17.16 34.17
CA TYR A 240 7.12 -17.99 34.84
C TYR A 240 6.78 -18.17 36.31
N PHE A 241 7.09 -19.36 36.88
CA PHE A 241 6.95 -19.62 38.28
C PHE A 241 8.15 -20.45 38.82
N SER A 242 8.65 -20.09 39.99
CA SER A 242 9.56 -20.93 40.76
C SER A 242 9.47 -20.60 42.26
N GLU A 243 9.64 -21.62 43.11
CA GLU A 243 9.78 -21.44 44.56
C GLU A 243 11.19 -20.96 45.00
N HIS A 244 12.12 -20.90 44.04
CA HIS A 244 13.50 -20.47 44.23
C HIS A 244 13.85 -19.33 43.30
N THR A 245 14.94 -18.60 43.56
CA THR A 245 15.50 -17.66 42.60
C THR A 245 15.90 -18.40 41.32
N PHE A 246 15.57 -17.81 40.18
CA PHE A 246 15.84 -18.41 38.88
C PHE A 246 16.17 -17.35 37.85
N GLN A 247 16.78 -17.80 36.77
CA GLN A 247 17.19 -16.95 35.67
C GLN A 247 16.46 -17.33 34.41
N VAL A 248 16.01 -16.33 33.65
CA VAL A 248 15.38 -16.51 32.34
C VAL A 248 16.12 -15.73 31.27
N ASN A 249 15.92 -16.14 30.02
CA ASN A 249 16.40 -15.41 28.87
C ASN A 249 15.23 -14.86 28.10
N ALA A 250 15.33 -13.62 27.62
CA ALA A 250 14.39 -13.08 26.63
C ALA A 250 14.33 -14.01 25.41
N PRO A 251 13.16 -14.20 24.79
CA PRO A 251 13.06 -14.90 23.52
C PRO A 251 13.99 -14.32 22.47
N VAL A 252 14.52 -15.16 21.59
CA VAL A 252 15.24 -14.71 20.39
C VAL A 252 14.21 -14.62 19.27
N ILE A 253 13.92 -13.42 18.82
CA ILE A 253 12.96 -13.12 17.76
C ILE A 253 13.68 -12.23 16.74
N ASP A 254 13.81 -12.73 15.52
CA ASP A 254 14.49 -12.00 14.46
C ASP A 254 13.53 -10.97 13.82
N ALA A 255 14.11 -9.91 13.29
CA ALA A 255 13.43 -8.85 12.54
C ALA A 255 12.41 -8.02 13.34
N ILE A 256 12.56 -7.93 14.66
CA ILE A 256 11.75 -7.07 15.52
C ILE A 256 12.56 -6.06 16.31
N ALA A 257 11.91 -4.99 16.76
CA ALA A 257 12.33 -4.12 17.84
C ALA A 257 11.24 -4.07 18.92
N GLY A 258 11.55 -3.59 20.12
CA GLY A 258 10.54 -3.47 21.16
C GLY A 258 11.10 -3.14 22.53
N THR A 259 10.24 -3.28 23.54
CA THR A 259 10.56 -3.14 24.95
C THR A 259 10.17 -4.41 25.69
N ILE A 260 10.97 -4.80 26.66
CA ILE A 260 10.68 -5.91 27.54
C ILE A 260 10.38 -5.38 28.95
N CYS A 261 9.23 -5.78 29.48
CA CYS A 261 8.85 -5.59 30.89
C CYS A 261 8.97 -6.94 31.58
N TRP A 262 9.86 -7.07 32.56
CA TRP A 262 10.13 -8.34 33.21
C TRP A 262 9.06 -8.80 34.21
N GLY A 263 8.11 -7.91 34.54
CA GLY A 263 6.99 -8.26 35.43
C GLY A 263 7.31 -8.14 36.92
N ASP A 264 8.49 -7.69 37.27
CA ASP A 264 8.95 -7.38 38.62
C ASP A 264 9.10 -5.86 38.89
N GLY A 265 8.61 -5.05 37.93
CA GLY A 265 8.74 -3.58 37.94
C GLY A 265 9.94 -3.07 37.15
N THR A 266 10.74 -3.93 36.59
CA THR A 266 11.87 -3.55 35.72
C THR A 266 11.51 -3.75 34.25
N GLY A 267 12.16 -2.98 33.37
CA GLY A 267 11.97 -3.06 31.93
C GLY A 267 13.09 -2.33 31.20
N GLU A 268 13.32 -2.73 29.95
CA GLU A 268 14.39 -2.22 29.10
C GLU A 268 14.05 -2.37 27.61
N SER A 269 14.91 -1.84 26.75
CA SER A 269 14.83 -2.13 25.32
C SER A 269 15.07 -3.62 25.07
N TYR A 270 14.24 -4.23 24.22
CA TYR A 270 14.39 -5.63 23.87
C TYR A 270 15.76 -5.91 23.26
N ALA A 271 16.45 -6.92 23.82
CA ALA A 271 17.65 -7.51 23.26
C ALA A 271 17.47 -9.04 23.18
N PRO A 272 17.73 -9.68 22.02
CA PRO A 272 17.64 -11.13 21.89
C PRO A 272 18.51 -11.85 22.94
N ALA A 273 17.96 -12.87 23.61
CA ALA A 273 18.61 -13.62 24.67
C ALA A 273 19.09 -12.77 25.88
N GLY A 274 18.54 -11.57 26.06
CA GLY A 274 18.76 -10.77 27.28
C GLY A 274 18.46 -11.59 28.53
N VAL A 275 19.31 -11.50 29.57
CA VAL A 275 19.23 -12.33 30.77
C VAL A 275 18.62 -11.55 31.92
N HIS A 276 17.70 -12.17 32.68
CA HIS A 276 17.06 -11.57 33.84
C HIS A 276 16.96 -12.56 35.00
N ASP A 277 17.22 -12.09 36.21
CA ASP A 277 17.16 -12.88 37.46
C ASP A 277 15.87 -12.56 38.21
N TYR A 278 15.06 -13.58 38.49
CA TYR A 278 13.83 -13.45 39.28
C TYR A 278 14.00 -13.91 40.71
N ALA A 279 13.35 -13.21 41.64
CA ALA A 279 13.07 -13.73 42.98
C ALA A 279 12.04 -14.87 42.89
N PRO A 280 11.88 -15.70 43.97
CA PRO A 280 10.83 -16.71 44.02
C PRO A 280 9.44 -16.09 43.82
N GLY A 281 8.58 -16.75 43.05
CA GLY A 281 7.19 -16.31 42.80
C GLY A 281 6.76 -16.41 41.35
N ASN A 282 5.60 -15.85 41.08
CA ASN A 282 5.06 -15.69 39.73
C ASN A 282 5.52 -14.38 39.10
N HIS A 283 5.98 -14.46 37.87
CA HIS A 283 6.37 -13.31 37.06
C HIS A 283 5.78 -13.41 35.66
N VAL A 284 5.27 -12.30 35.15
CA VAL A 284 4.75 -12.21 33.78
C VAL A 284 5.65 -11.27 33.01
N MET A 285 6.50 -11.82 32.18
CA MET A 285 7.29 -11.06 31.21
C MET A 285 6.37 -10.65 30.07
N ILE A 286 6.37 -9.37 29.73
CA ILE A 286 5.65 -8.83 28.56
C ILE A 286 6.67 -8.24 27.60
N LEU A 287 6.61 -8.66 26.35
CA LEU A 287 7.40 -8.13 25.26
C LEU A 287 6.47 -7.39 24.29
N GLU A 288 6.50 -6.07 24.34
CA GLU A 288 5.84 -5.21 23.35
C GLU A 288 6.75 -5.09 22.13
N THR A 289 6.30 -5.58 20.97
CA THR A 289 7.13 -5.64 19.77
C THR A 289 6.58 -4.80 18.63
N VAL A 290 7.50 -4.42 17.74
CA VAL A 290 7.20 -3.83 16.43
C VAL A 290 8.03 -4.55 15.38
N GLY A 291 7.44 -4.87 14.26
CA GLY A 291 8.09 -5.63 13.18
C GLY A 291 7.34 -6.92 12.87
N CYS A 292 7.83 -7.65 11.90
CA CYS A 292 7.33 -8.97 11.51
C CYS A 292 8.40 -10.01 11.85
N ALA A 293 8.10 -10.92 12.76
CA ALA A 293 9.03 -11.95 13.17
C ALA A 293 9.33 -12.92 12.01
N ASP A 294 10.62 -13.12 11.70
CA ASP A 294 11.09 -14.14 10.76
C ASP A 294 11.29 -15.48 11.46
N SER A 295 11.68 -15.45 12.72
CA SER A 295 11.89 -16.64 13.55
C SER A 295 11.63 -16.33 15.02
N PHE A 296 11.26 -17.36 15.76
CA PHE A 296 10.96 -17.27 17.19
C PHE A 296 11.59 -18.47 17.91
N THR A 297 12.43 -18.21 18.91
CA THR A 297 13.06 -19.22 19.73
C THR A 297 13.01 -18.85 21.21
N ILE A 298 12.51 -19.75 22.06
CA ILE A 298 12.57 -19.63 23.50
C ILE A 298 13.58 -20.65 24.02
N SER A 299 14.48 -20.18 24.89
CA SER A 299 15.37 -21.01 25.71
C SER A 299 14.93 -20.95 27.17
N ASN A 300 15.37 -21.92 27.99
CA ASN A 300 15.07 -21.98 29.43
C ASN A 300 13.57 -22.06 29.74
N ILE A 301 12.88 -23.05 29.14
CA ILE A 301 11.44 -23.29 29.35
C ILE A 301 11.13 -23.99 30.69
N GLU A 302 12.16 -24.29 31.54
CA GLU A 302 12.00 -25.05 32.78
C GLU A 302 11.04 -24.41 33.77
N TYR A 303 10.99 -23.08 33.81
CA TYR A 303 10.15 -22.32 34.74
C TYR A 303 8.94 -21.70 34.07
N MET A 304 8.72 -21.97 32.79
CA MET A 304 7.63 -21.40 31.99
C MET A 304 6.33 -22.19 32.22
N GLU A 305 5.29 -21.49 32.63
CA GLU A 305 3.95 -22.05 32.80
C GLU A 305 3.06 -21.81 31.59
N GLU A 306 3.15 -20.63 31.02
CA GLU A 306 2.28 -20.21 29.91
C GLU A 306 3.01 -19.28 28.95
N ILE A 307 2.66 -19.37 27.68
CA ILE A 307 3.00 -18.39 26.66
C ILE A 307 1.72 -17.95 25.94
N ASN A 308 1.50 -16.64 25.86
CA ASN A 308 0.39 -16.05 25.14
C ASN A 308 0.91 -15.31 23.92
N LEU A 309 0.47 -15.75 22.74
CA LEU A 309 0.81 -15.20 21.42
C LEU A 309 -0.44 -14.62 20.71
N SER A 310 -1.54 -14.38 21.43
CA SER A 310 -2.80 -13.99 20.81
C SER A 310 -2.74 -12.65 20.10
N ASP A 311 -1.84 -11.76 20.54
CA ASP A 311 -1.66 -10.42 20.01
C ASP A 311 -0.29 -10.25 19.28
N PHE A 312 0.43 -11.36 19.07
CA PHE A 312 1.77 -11.39 18.48
C PHE A 312 1.78 -11.69 16.97
#